data_41c702b3276da3ec7713381bef4f5d34
#
_entry.id   41c702b3276da3ec7713381bef4f5d34
#
_cell.length_a   1.000
_cell.length_b   1.000
_cell.length_c   1.000
_cell.angle_alpha   90.00
_cell.angle_beta   90.00
_cell.angle_gamma   90.00
#
_symmetry.space_group_name_H-M   'P 1'
#
loop_
_entity.id
_entity.type
_entity.pdbx_description
1 polymer ?
#
loop_
_entity_poly.entity_id
_entity_poly.type
_entity_poly.pdbx_seq_one_letter_code
_entity_poly.pdbx_strand_id
1 'polypeptide(L)'
;MNILSRAYIALVDWRWRRKLHKTFRRMKSVGRNVYIREDYSIFPPENVSIGDNVYIGEHFLARAEGGLTIGSGTVIARCTEIRTSGHNYNSPDLQSLPYDSRMTHFPMVIGENCWIASHVTFVRGVTVGEGAVVGMGAVVTKDVPP
;
A
#
# COMPACT_ATOMS: atom_id res chain seq x y z
N MET A 1 -7.67 -32.10 -13.01
CA MET A 1 -7.96 -31.40 -11.73
C MET A 1 -9.24 -32.01 -11.16
N ASN A 2 -9.20 -32.60 -9.98
CA ASN A 2 -10.35 -33.27 -9.37
C ASN A 2 -11.38 -32.26 -8.79
N ILE A 3 -12.58 -32.74 -8.43
CA ILE A 3 -13.68 -31.91 -7.93
C ILE A 3 -13.27 -31.16 -6.64
N LEU A 4 -12.51 -31.82 -5.75
CA LEU A 4 -12.07 -31.22 -4.49
C LEU A 4 -11.13 -30.05 -4.70
N SER A 5 -10.19 -30.13 -5.66
CA SER A 5 -9.29 -29.01 -5.99
C SER A 5 -10.03 -27.84 -6.63
N ARG A 6 -11.06 -28.10 -7.45
CA ARG A 6 -11.91 -27.04 -8.02
C ARG A 6 -12.74 -26.32 -6.94
N ALA A 7 -13.33 -27.07 -6.01
CA ALA A 7 -14.09 -26.51 -4.90
C ALA A 7 -13.19 -25.68 -3.96
N TYR A 8 -11.99 -26.15 -3.67
CA TYR A 8 -11.01 -25.41 -2.85
C TYR A 8 -10.63 -24.08 -3.50
N ILE A 9 -10.28 -24.08 -4.79
CA ILE A 9 -9.92 -22.85 -5.53
C ILE A 9 -11.09 -21.86 -5.53
N ALA A 10 -12.32 -22.32 -5.78
CA ALA A 10 -13.51 -21.47 -5.77
C ALA A 10 -13.75 -20.84 -4.38
N LEU A 11 -13.53 -21.61 -3.31
CA LEU A 11 -13.67 -21.11 -1.94
C LEU A 11 -12.63 -20.04 -1.61
N VAL A 12 -11.38 -20.25 -2.01
CA VAL A 12 -10.28 -19.28 -1.82
C VAL A 12 -10.59 -17.99 -2.57
N ASP A 13 -10.98 -18.08 -3.83
CA ASP A 13 -11.36 -16.93 -4.67
C ASP A 13 -12.55 -16.16 -4.07
N TRP A 14 -13.59 -16.87 -3.60
CA TRP A 14 -14.75 -16.25 -2.95
C TRP A 14 -14.37 -15.49 -1.68
N ARG A 15 -13.52 -16.10 -0.83
CA ARG A 15 -13.06 -15.47 0.43
C ARG A 15 -12.22 -14.23 0.15
N TRP A 16 -11.32 -14.28 -0.82
CA TRP A 16 -10.52 -13.13 -1.24
C TRP A 16 -11.41 -12.01 -1.77
N ARG A 17 -12.34 -12.28 -2.70
CA ARG A 17 -13.26 -11.28 -3.23
C ARG A 17 -14.11 -10.62 -2.13
N ARG A 18 -14.58 -11.41 -1.17
CA ARG A 18 -15.35 -10.90 -0.03
C ARG A 18 -14.49 -9.98 0.86
N LYS A 19 -13.25 -10.36 1.15
CA LYS A 19 -12.28 -9.53 1.89
C LYS A 19 -12.03 -8.23 1.13
N LEU A 20 -11.75 -8.30 -0.16
CA LEU A 20 -11.46 -7.15 -1.02
C LEU A 20 -12.64 -6.16 -1.04
N HIS A 21 -13.84 -6.66 -1.28
CA HIS A 21 -15.06 -5.83 -1.26
C HIS A 21 -15.25 -5.13 0.09
N LYS A 22 -15.06 -5.84 1.21
CA LYS A 22 -15.14 -5.25 2.55
C LYS A 22 -14.07 -4.17 2.76
N THR A 23 -12.87 -4.36 2.25
CA THR A 23 -11.78 -3.39 2.33
C THR A 23 -12.12 -2.14 1.52
N PHE A 24 -12.57 -2.30 0.26
CA PHE A 24 -12.95 -1.18 -0.62
C PHE A 24 -14.06 -0.31 -0.02
N ARG A 25 -15.07 -0.92 0.60
CA ARG A 25 -16.16 -0.18 1.27
C ARG A 25 -15.71 0.67 2.44
N ARG A 26 -14.55 0.40 3.02
CA ARG A 26 -13.97 1.15 4.12
C ARG A 26 -12.95 2.19 3.67
N MET A 27 -12.45 2.11 2.43
CA MET A 27 -11.50 3.07 1.90
C MET A 27 -12.14 4.45 1.74
N LYS A 28 -11.32 5.49 1.82
CA LYS A 28 -11.72 6.88 1.60
C LYS A 28 -12.30 7.06 0.19
N SER A 29 -11.63 6.50 -0.82
CA SER A 29 -12.13 6.43 -2.19
C SER A 29 -11.48 5.28 -2.96
N VAL A 30 -12.22 4.68 -3.90
CA VAL A 30 -11.72 3.66 -4.83
C VAL A 30 -12.30 3.96 -6.20
N GLY A 31 -11.44 4.11 -7.19
CA GLY A 31 -11.79 4.32 -8.58
C GLY A 31 -12.31 3.06 -9.28
N ARG A 32 -12.48 3.15 -10.59
CA ARG A 32 -12.91 2.04 -11.46
C ARG A 32 -11.70 1.17 -11.83
N ASN A 33 -11.94 -0.13 -12.09
CA ASN A 33 -10.93 -1.09 -12.53
C ASN A 33 -9.74 -1.19 -11.57
N VAL A 34 -9.99 -1.15 -10.26
CA VAL A 34 -8.96 -1.38 -9.24
C VAL A 34 -8.88 -2.87 -8.94
N TYR A 35 -7.68 -3.43 -9.05
CA TYR A 35 -7.43 -4.82 -8.78
C TYR A 35 -6.28 -4.97 -7.76
N ILE A 36 -6.55 -5.64 -6.65
CA ILE A 36 -5.55 -5.97 -5.62
C ILE A 36 -5.49 -7.49 -5.50
N ARG A 37 -4.29 -8.05 -5.66
CA ARG A 37 -4.03 -9.50 -5.53
C ARG A 37 -4.22 -9.99 -4.10
N GLU A 38 -4.13 -11.30 -3.93
CA GLU A 38 -4.29 -11.99 -2.65
C GLU A 38 -3.19 -11.58 -1.65
N ASP A 39 -3.40 -11.92 -0.39
CA ASP A 39 -2.43 -11.74 0.71
C ASP A 39 -1.98 -10.28 0.93
N TYR A 40 -2.88 -9.34 0.67
CA TYR A 40 -2.63 -7.95 1.00
C TYR A 40 -3.03 -7.61 2.44
N SER A 41 -2.39 -6.57 2.99
CA SER A 41 -2.75 -5.92 4.26
C SER A 41 -2.77 -4.40 4.09
N ILE A 42 -3.92 -3.77 4.29
CA ILE A 42 -4.10 -2.32 4.23
C ILE A 42 -4.75 -1.87 5.53
N PHE A 43 -4.04 -1.03 6.29
CA PHE A 43 -4.51 -0.56 7.59
C PHE A 43 -4.02 0.86 7.90
N PRO A 44 -4.89 1.75 8.37
CA PRO A 44 -6.33 1.65 8.29
C PRO A 44 -6.82 1.96 6.86
N PRO A 45 -7.79 1.21 6.30
CA PRO A 45 -8.22 1.43 4.92
C PRO A 45 -8.94 2.77 4.70
N GLU A 46 -9.57 3.34 5.71
CA GLU A 46 -10.26 4.64 5.66
C GLU A 46 -9.35 5.82 5.34
N ASN A 47 -8.03 5.65 5.46
CA ASN A 47 -7.04 6.66 5.11
C ASN A 47 -6.46 6.47 3.70
N VAL A 48 -7.01 5.53 2.92
CA VAL A 48 -6.48 5.17 1.59
C VAL A 48 -7.43 5.63 0.49
N SER A 49 -6.85 6.32 -0.51
CA SER A 49 -7.51 6.69 -1.75
C SER A 49 -6.80 6.04 -2.94
N ILE A 50 -7.55 5.42 -3.85
CA ILE A 50 -7.01 4.78 -5.05
C ILE A 50 -7.76 5.31 -6.27
N GLY A 51 -7.04 5.72 -7.30
CA GLY A 51 -7.58 6.18 -8.58
C GLY A 51 -8.10 5.05 -9.48
N ASP A 52 -8.39 5.39 -10.72
CA ASP A 52 -8.89 4.46 -11.74
C ASP A 52 -7.75 3.59 -12.32
N ASN A 53 -8.06 2.36 -12.77
CA ASN A 53 -7.15 1.48 -13.51
C ASN A 53 -5.85 1.17 -12.74
N VAL A 54 -5.94 0.87 -11.45
CA VAL A 54 -4.79 0.57 -10.59
C VAL A 54 -4.67 -0.94 -10.38
N TYR A 55 -3.44 -1.45 -10.56
CA TYR A 55 -3.10 -2.84 -10.23
C TYR A 55 -2.15 -2.89 -9.05
N ILE A 56 -2.44 -3.74 -8.07
CA ILE A 56 -1.59 -4.01 -6.91
C ILE A 56 -1.36 -5.52 -6.80
N GLY A 57 -0.10 -5.91 -6.81
CA GLY A 57 0.35 -7.30 -6.72
C GLY A 57 0.14 -7.92 -5.34
N GLU A 58 0.43 -9.21 -5.24
CA GLU A 58 0.30 -9.99 -4.01
C GLU A 58 1.30 -9.56 -2.92
N HIS A 59 0.98 -9.86 -1.66
CA HIS A 59 1.78 -9.52 -0.48
C HIS A 59 2.03 -8.00 -0.32
N PHE A 60 1.07 -7.20 -0.78
CA PHE A 60 1.12 -5.76 -0.58
C PHE A 60 0.81 -5.41 0.88
N LEU A 61 1.66 -4.63 1.51
CA LEU A 61 1.48 -4.12 2.87
C LEU A 61 1.42 -2.60 2.88
N ALA A 62 0.33 -2.02 3.36
CA ALA A 62 0.21 -0.59 3.61
C ALA A 62 -0.17 -0.31 5.07
N ARG A 63 0.73 0.35 5.80
CA ARG A 63 0.47 1.00 7.09
C ARG A 63 0.18 2.46 6.80
N ALA A 64 -1.12 2.77 6.64
CA ALA A 64 -1.62 4.03 6.10
C ALA A 64 -2.14 5.02 7.16
N GLU A 65 -1.61 4.96 8.38
CA GLU A 65 -2.06 5.82 9.49
C GLU A 65 -1.91 7.31 9.16
N GLY A 66 -0.89 7.70 8.37
CA GLY A 66 -0.66 9.07 7.90
C GLY A 66 -1.41 9.45 6.62
N GLY A 67 -2.08 8.49 5.98
CA GLY A 67 -2.76 8.68 4.70
C GLY A 67 -1.93 8.16 3.51
N LEU A 68 -2.62 7.53 2.55
CA LEU A 68 -2.05 7.02 1.30
C LEU A 68 -2.95 7.37 0.11
N THR A 69 -2.37 7.99 -0.90
CA THR A 69 -3.03 8.22 -2.19
C THR A 69 -2.26 7.50 -3.29
N ILE A 70 -2.96 6.74 -4.13
CA ILE A 70 -2.41 6.06 -5.31
C ILE A 70 -3.15 6.61 -6.53
N GLY A 71 -2.42 7.24 -7.45
CA GLY A 71 -2.94 7.83 -8.67
C GLY A 71 -3.41 6.80 -9.69
N SER A 72 -4.21 7.25 -10.64
CA SER A 72 -4.77 6.44 -11.72
C SER A 72 -3.69 5.86 -12.62
N GLY A 73 -3.94 4.70 -13.23
CA GLY A 73 -3.03 4.04 -14.17
C GLY A 73 -1.78 3.44 -13.53
N THR A 74 -1.65 3.48 -12.22
CA THR A 74 -0.45 3.02 -11.50
C THR A 74 -0.44 1.51 -11.32
N VAL A 75 0.74 0.92 -11.54
CA VAL A 75 1.02 -0.50 -11.33
C VAL A 75 1.99 -0.65 -10.17
N ILE A 76 1.60 -1.40 -9.16
CA ILE A 76 2.43 -1.77 -8.01
C ILE A 76 2.64 -3.28 -8.04
N ALA A 77 3.88 -3.72 -8.17
CA ALA A 77 4.20 -5.14 -8.19
C ALA A 77 4.18 -5.74 -6.76
N ARG A 78 4.37 -7.05 -6.71
CA ARG A 78 4.29 -7.84 -5.47
C ARG A 78 5.28 -7.41 -4.40
N CYS A 79 4.97 -7.74 -3.14
CA CYS A 79 5.85 -7.55 -1.98
C CYS A 79 6.26 -6.07 -1.78
N THR A 80 5.41 -5.13 -2.16
CA THR A 80 5.65 -3.71 -1.88
C THR A 80 5.13 -3.37 -0.50
N GLU A 81 5.95 -2.66 0.27
CA GLU A 81 5.61 -2.21 1.61
C GLU A 81 5.58 -0.68 1.68
N ILE A 82 4.52 -0.13 2.26
CA ILE A 82 4.33 1.30 2.47
C ILE A 82 4.11 1.57 3.96
N ARG A 83 4.90 2.50 4.52
CA ARG A 83 4.75 2.96 5.90
C ARG A 83 4.60 4.48 5.92
N THR A 84 3.43 4.95 6.35
CA THR A 84 3.13 6.38 6.51
C THR A 84 3.21 6.83 7.97
N SER A 85 3.64 5.94 8.86
CA SER A 85 3.84 6.22 10.28
C SER A 85 5.14 5.62 10.78
N GLY A 86 5.65 6.12 11.89
CA GLY A 86 6.85 5.62 12.53
C GLY A 86 6.96 6.07 13.97
N HIS A 87 7.83 5.38 14.72
CA HIS A 87 8.16 5.78 16.08
C HIS A 87 8.87 7.13 16.10
N ASN A 88 8.68 7.86 17.18
CA ASN A 88 9.45 9.06 17.46
C ASN A 88 10.89 8.66 17.82
N TYR A 89 11.85 9.14 17.05
CA TYR A 89 13.28 8.91 17.30
C TYR A 89 14.06 10.21 17.49
N ASN A 90 13.39 11.35 17.49
CA ASN A 90 14.00 12.67 17.62
C ASN A 90 13.28 13.46 18.73
N SER A 91 13.48 13.04 19.97
CA SER A 91 12.96 13.74 21.14
C SER A 91 14.08 14.40 21.90
N PRO A 92 13.85 15.60 22.47
CA PRO A 92 14.86 16.30 23.30
C PRO A 92 15.32 15.50 24.53
N ASP A 93 14.46 14.63 25.05
CA ASP A 93 14.72 13.84 26.25
C ASP A 93 15.17 12.46 25.82
N LEU A 94 15.73 11.95 25.12
CA LEU A 94 16.21 10.63 24.66
C LEU A 94 15.91 9.44 25.60
N GLN A 95 15.23 9.66 26.74
CA GLN A 95 15.11 8.65 27.80
C GLN A 95 14.12 7.53 27.49
N SER A 96 13.11 7.80 26.68
CA SER A 96 12.06 6.83 26.32
C SER A 96 12.07 6.41 24.85
N LEU A 97 13.09 6.84 24.09
CA LEU A 97 13.20 6.51 22.67
C LEU A 97 13.77 5.11 22.45
N PRO A 98 13.31 4.41 21.43
CA PRO A 98 12.19 4.74 20.52
C PRO A 98 10.81 4.33 21.06
N TYR A 99 10.72 3.90 22.30
CA TYR A 99 9.55 3.26 22.89
C TYR A 99 8.68 4.25 23.68
N ASP A 100 8.49 5.44 23.13
CA ASP A 100 7.50 6.37 23.67
C ASP A 100 6.12 6.17 23.02
N SER A 101 5.07 6.78 23.57
CA SER A 101 3.71 6.69 23.06
C SER A 101 3.47 7.57 21.81
N ARG A 102 4.47 8.34 21.38
CA ARG A 102 4.34 9.29 20.27
C ARG A 102 4.64 8.60 18.95
N MET A 103 3.71 8.70 18.04
CA MET A 103 3.87 8.26 16.66
C MET A 103 3.88 9.47 15.74
N THR A 104 4.74 9.45 14.75
CA THR A 104 4.77 10.45 13.68
C THR A 104 4.02 9.92 12.46
N HIS A 105 3.22 10.78 11.83
CA HIS A 105 2.37 10.43 10.70
C HIS A 105 2.71 11.35 9.53
N PHE A 106 2.94 10.77 8.35
CA PHE A 106 3.29 11.50 7.15
C PHE A 106 2.47 10.96 5.97
N PRO A 107 1.66 11.79 5.32
CA PRO A 107 0.91 11.35 4.15
C PRO A 107 1.86 10.95 3.02
N MET A 108 1.50 9.93 2.26
CA MET A 108 2.24 9.47 1.10
C MET A 108 1.39 9.56 -0.15
N VAL A 109 2.01 9.98 -1.25
CA VAL A 109 1.38 10.06 -2.55
C VAL A 109 2.21 9.29 -3.58
N ILE A 110 1.57 8.36 -4.27
CA ILE A 110 2.07 7.79 -5.52
C ILE A 110 1.26 8.43 -6.64
N GLY A 111 1.91 9.13 -7.55
CA GLY A 111 1.31 9.83 -8.67
C GLY A 111 0.59 8.91 -9.66
N GLU A 112 0.09 9.51 -10.73
CA GLU A 112 -0.55 8.75 -11.80
C GLU A 112 0.48 8.06 -12.69
N ASN A 113 0.08 6.97 -13.35
CA ASN A 113 0.87 6.25 -14.36
C ASN A 113 2.26 5.77 -13.86
N CYS A 114 2.43 5.58 -12.55
CA CYS A 114 3.68 5.10 -11.97
C CYS A 114 3.83 3.58 -12.14
N TRP A 115 5.08 3.14 -12.24
CA TRP A 115 5.41 1.72 -12.14
C TRP A 115 6.32 1.46 -10.94
N ILE A 116 5.79 0.80 -9.93
CA ILE A 116 6.52 0.37 -8.75
C ILE A 116 6.85 -1.11 -8.91
N ALA A 117 8.13 -1.44 -9.06
CA ALA A 117 8.58 -2.82 -9.22
C ALA A 117 8.48 -3.61 -7.90
N SER A 118 8.80 -4.90 -7.95
CA SER A 118 8.64 -5.80 -6.80
C SER A 118 9.60 -5.48 -5.65
N HIS A 119 9.20 -5.80 -4.42
CA HIS A 119 10.03 -5.67 -3.21
C HIS A 119 10.48 -4.23 -2.92
N VAL A 120 9.69 -3.24 -3.31
CA VAL A 120 9.96 -1.84 -2.98
C VAL A 120 9.41 -1.53 -1.59
N THR A 121 10.21 -0.81 -0.79
CA THR A 121 9.79 -0.31 0.53
C THR A 121 9.78 1.21 0.52
N PHE A 122 8.64 1.80 0.85
CA PHE A 122 8.50 3.23 1.05
C PHE A 122 8.45 3.56 2.53
N VAL A 123 9.26 4.52 2.95
CA VAL A 123 9.27 5.01 4.32
C VAL A 123 8.91 6.49 4.36
N ARG A 124 8.00 6.86 5.27
CA ARG A 124 7.62 8.23 5.62
C ARG A 124 7.28 9.16 4.45
N GLY A 125 6.05 9.49 4.27
CA GLY A 125 5.63 10.73 3.59
C GLY A 125 6.28 11.07 2.24
N VAL A 126 6.73 10.06 1.51
CA VAL A 126 7.36 10.22 0.20
C VAL A 126 6.29 10.56 -0.84
N THR A 127 6.61 11.47 -1.74
CA THR A 127 5.85 11.71 -2.97
C THR A 127 6.58 11.09 -4.16
N VAL A 128 5.86 10.23 -4.91
CA VAL A 128 6.32 9.69 -6.19
C VAL A 128 5.63 10.46 -7.29
N GLY A 129 6.40 11.14 -8.14
CA GLY A 129 5.90 11.95 -9.26
C GLY A 129 5.19 11.11 -10.32
N GLU A 130 4.36 11.78 -11.13
CA GLU A 130 3.61 11.12 -12.22
C GLU A 130 4.57 10.46 -13.23
N GLY A 131 4.22 9.25 -13.67
CA GLY A 131 5.00 8.50 -14.66
C GLY A 131 6.32 7.92 -14.14
N ALA A 132 6.66 8.14 -12.87
CA ALA A 132 7.92 7.64 -12.30
C ALA A 132 7.98 6.11 -12.26
N VAL A 133 9.20 5.58 -12.44
CA VAL A 133 9.51 4.15 -12.32
C VAL A 133 10.43 3.92 -11.13
N VAL A 134 10.01 3.07 -10.20
CA VAL A 134 10.82 2.67 -9.04
C VAL A 134 11.30 1.25 -9.23
N GLY A 135 12.63 1.07 -9.29
CA GLY A 135 13.27 -0.23 -9.53
C GLY A 135 13.06 -1.23 -8.41
N MET A 136 13.17 -2.53 -8.76
CA MET A 136 12.99 -3.64 -7.83
C MET A 136 13.96 -3.55 -6.64
N GLY A 137 13.46 -3.84 -5.44
CA GLY A 137 14.26 -3.88 -4.21
C GLY A 137 14.64 -2.51 -3.65
N ALA A 138 14.14 -1.42 -4.23
CA ALA A 138 14.47 -0.08 -3.75
C ALA A 138 13.88 0.19 -2.36
N VAL A 139 14.65 0.89 -1.52
CA VAL A 139 14.16 1.54 -0.30
C VAL A 139 14.05 3.03 -0.57
N VAL A 140 12.83 3.52 -0.73
CA VAL A 140 12.54 4.90 -1.11
C VAL A 140 12.39 5.74 0.16
N THR A 141 13.34 6.64 0.38
CA THR A 141 13.44 7.48 1.59
C THR A 141 13.27 8.97 1.31
N LYS A 142 13.15 9.34 0.05
CA LYS A 142 12.99 10.72 -0.45
C LYS A 142 12.01 10.73 -1.62
N ASP A 143 11.50 11.91 -1.95
CA ASP A 143 10.63 12.09 -3.10
C ASP A 143 11.31 11.63 -4.39
N VAL A 144 10.51 11.03 -5.27
CA VAL A 144 10.91 10.57 -6.59
C VAL A 144 10.29 11.53 -7.61
N PRO A 145 11.09 12.22 -8.43
CA PRO A 145 10.55 13.11 -9.47
C PRO A 145 9.79 12.31 -10.55
N PRO A 146 8.98 13.00 -11.38
CA PRO A 146 8.36 12.42 -12.56
C PRO A 146 9.35 11.79 -13.54
#